data_861a851b9c2283537013d4b366dfb339
#
_entry.id   861a851b9c2283537013d4b366dfb339
#
_cell.length_a   1.000
_cell.length_b   1.000
_cell.length_c   1.000
_cell.angle_alpha   90.00
_cell.angle_beta   90.00
_cell.angle_gamma   90.00
#
_symmetry.space_group_name_H-M   'P 1'
#
loop_
_entity.id
_entity.type
_entity.pdbx_description
1 polymer ?
#
loop_
_entity_poly.entity_id
_entity_poly.type
_entity_poly.pdbx_seq_one_letter_code
_entity_poly.pdbx_strand_id
1 'polypeptide(L)'
;MNLFDVYPLFDIAITKGEGCRIRDEQGNDYLDLYGGHAVISIGHSHPVYTAAIARQVQTLGFYSNSVVNRLQQSLAARFGLVSGYDDYALFLINSGAEANENALKLASFHNGRRRVLSATNSFHGRTSLAVEVTDNAKITAPVNANGHATFVPLNDLDAWHAELAKGDVCACIVECIQGVGGIRPATREFMQGLREACNAYDTLLICDEIQCGYGRSGRFFAHQHLGVKPDLITVGKGIANGFPMGALLISPRFEAVHGQLGTTFGGNHLACAGALAVLDVIEREKLIENAAAVGQYLLDELGRLPQIKEVRGKGLMIGLEFDFPIQELRKRLIYEQHVFTGCSGTHVLRLLPPLSLSFTEADEFLHKLRRVFDSGQ
;
A
#
# COMPACT_ATOMS: atom_id res chain seq x y z
N MET A 1 26.97 12.53 -15.80
CA MET A 1 26.65 11.42 -14.89
C MET A 1 25.33 10.81 -15.39
N ASN A 2 25.26 9.50 -15.52
CA ASN A 2 24.04 8.79 -15.96
C ASN A 2 23.30 8.25 -14.75
N LEU A 3 21.98 8.04 -14.86
CA LEU A 3 21.21 7.31 -13.87
C LEU A 3 21.67 5.84 -13.87
N PHE A 4 21.66 5.22 -12.68
CA PHE A 4 21.93 3.79 -12.57
C PHE A 4 20.68 3.03 -13.04
N ASP A 5 20.81 2.25 -14.11
CA ASP A 5 19.71 1.60 -14.81
C ASP A 5 19.23 0.33 -14.07
N VAL A 6 18.16 0.48 -13.29
CA VAL A 6 17.57 -0.60 -12.48
C VAL A 6 16.10 -0.87 -12.78
N TYR A 7 15.49 -0.10 -13.70
CA TYR A 7 14.07 -0.21 -14.03
C TYR A 7 13.86 -0.51 -15.51
N PRO A 8 13.05 -1.53 -15.87
CA PRO A 8 12.55 -1.66 -17.23
C PRO A 8 11.54 -0.56 -17.50
N LEU A 9 11.90 0.44 -18.33
CA LEU A 9 11.05 1.59 -18.61
C LEU A 9 10.20 1.35 -19.88
N PHE A 10 8.98 1.92 -19.87
CA PHE A 10 8.27 2.23 -21.09
C PHE A 10 8.85 3.54 -21.66
N ASP A 11 9.00 3.63 -22.97
CA ASP A 11 9.47 4.85 -23.64
C ASP A 11 8.33 5.88 -23.73
N ILE A 12 7.96 6.40 -22.55
CA ILE A 12 6.87 7.38 -22.38
C ILE A 12 7.30 8.36 -21.29
N ALA A 13 7.36 9.64 -21.61
CA ALA A 13 7.69 10.70 -20.67
C ALA A 13 6.42 11.43 -20.22
N ILE A 14 5.94 11.13 -19.00
CA ILE A 14 4.76 11.78 -18.43
C ILE A 14 5.11 13.16 -17.90
N THR A 15 4.34 14.17 -18.31
CA THR A 15 4.58 15.59 -17.98
C THR A 15 3.45 16.25 -17.21
N LYS A 16 2.22 15.69 -17.27
CA LYS A 16 1.04 16.24 -16.59
C LYS A 16 0.15 15.12 -16.05
N GLY A 17 -0.55 15.40 -14.96
CA GLY A 17 -1.59 14.52 -14.41
C GLY A 17 -2.75 15.32 -13.83
N GLU A 18 -3.98 14.81 -13.97
CA GLU A 18 -5.21 15.37 -13.39
C GLU A 18 -6.22 14.26 -13.13
N GLY A 19 -6.73 14.14 -11.90
CA GLY A 19 -7.66 13.07 -11.52
C GLY A 19 -7.07 11.69 -11.79
N CYS A 20 -7.74 10.87 -12.59
CA CYS A 20 -7.29 9.54 -13.01
C CYS A 20 -6.58 9.56 -14.38
N ARG A 21 -6.13 10.72 -14.86
CA ARG A 21 -5.47 10.84 -16.17
C ARG A 21 -4.08 11.39 -16.06
N ILE A 22 -3.20 10.92 -16.95
CA ILE A 22 -1.85 11.42 -17.12
C ILE A 22 -1.59 11.67 -18.60
N ARG A 23 -0.71 12.64 -18.88
CA ARG A 23 -0.38 13.02 -20.26
C ARG A 23 1.12 13.02 -20.47
N ASP A 24 1.55 12.51 -21.63
CA ASP A 24 2.95 12.51 -22.03
C ASP A 24 3.37 13.82 -22.73
N GLU A 25 4.65 13.93 -23.06
CA GLU A 25 5.22 15.09 -23.75
C GLU A 25 4.75 15.22 -25.21
N GLN A 26 4.24 14.14 -25.83
CA GLN A 26 3.63 14.15 -27.17
C GLN A 26 2.15 14.58 -27.12
N GLY A 27 1.57 14.74 -25.94
CA GLY A 27 0.18 15.16 -25.74
C GLY A 27 -0.81 14.00 -25.71
N ASN A 28 -0.36 12.75 -25.71
CA ASN A 28 -1.25 11.60 -25.55
C ASN A 28 -1.81 11.56 -24.12
N ASP A 29 -3.11 11.30 -24.00
CA ASP A 29 -3.84 11.22 -22.75
C ASP A 29 -4.08 9.77 -22.36
N TYR A 30 -3.67 9.38 -21.15
CA TYR A 30 -3.75 8.01 -20.66
C TYR A 30 -4.68 7.94 -19.46
N LEU A 31 -5.52 6.90 -19.40
CA LEU A 31 -6.22 6.51 -18.18
C LEU A 31 -5.24 5.78 -17.25
N ASP A 32 -5.04 6.30 -16.05
CA ASP A 32 -4.12 5.75 -15.06
C ASP A 32 -4.83 4.79 -14.09
N LEU A 33 -4.80 3.50 -14.41
CA LEU A 33 -5.28 2.45 -13.51
C LEU A 33 -4.13 1.82 -12.69
N TYR A 34 -3.04 2.55 -12.49
CA TYR A 34 -1.91 2.09 -11.70
C TYR A 34 -1.57 3.01 -10.52
N GLY A 35 -1.86 4.32 -10.66
CA GLY A 35 -1.64 5.30 -9.62
C GLY A 35 -0.19 5.35 -9.12
N GLY A 36 0.80 5.04 -9.99
CA GLY A 36 2.20 4.94 -9.57
C GLY A 36 2.41 3.94 -8.42
N HIS A 37 2.03 2.67 -8.57
CA HIS A 37 2.02 1.63 -7.52
C HIS A 37 0.99 1.88 -6.39
N ALA A 38 -0.18 2.44 -6.69
CA ALA A 38 -1.21 2.84 -5.72
C ALA A 38 -0.77 3.99 -4.78
N VAL A 39 0.17 4.83 -5.23
CA VAL A 39 0.65 6.01 -4.49
C VAL A 39 -0.33 7.17 -4.61
N ILE A 40 -0.82 7.41 -5.83
CA ILE A 40 -1.83 8.47 -6.07
C ILE A 40 -3.17 7.97 -5.55
N SER A 41 -3.59 8.53 -4.42
CA SER A 41 -4.84 8.15 -3.74
C SER A 41 -6.03 9.02 -4.14
N ILE A 42 -5.89 10.34 -4.10
CA ILE A 42 -6.97 11.31 -4.32
C ILE A 42 -7.02 11.87 -5.76
N GLY A 43 -6.24 11.28 -6.67
CA GLY A 43 -6.06 11.77 -8.04
C GLY A 43 -4.84 12.66 -8.21
N HIS A 44 -4.36 12.72 -9.45
CA HIS A 44 -3.23 13.57 -9.82
C HIS A 44 -3.59 15.05 -9.67
N SER A 45 -2.66 15.85 -9.16
CA SER A 45 -2.74 17.32 -9.08
C SER A 45 -4.04 17.86 -8.47
N HIS A 46 -4.60 17.15 -7.47
CA HIS A 46 -5.84 17.59 -6.82
C HIS A 46 -5.70 19.02 -6.26
N PRO A 47 -6.63 19.96 -6.54
CA PRO A 47 -6.46 21.38 -6.24
C PRO A 47 -6.28 21.68 -4.74
N VAL A 48 -6.98 20.95 -3.85
CA VAL A 48 -6.82 21.10 -2.39
C VAL A 48 -5.40 20.72 -1.97
N TYR A 49 -4.88 19.62 -2.52
CA TYR A 49 -3.54 19.12 -2.23
C TYR A 49 -2.45 20.07 -2.74
N THR A 50 -2.54 20.50 -4.02
CA THR A 50 -1.55 21.40 -4.63
C THR A 50 -1.50 22.73 -3.91
N ALA A 51 -2.66 23.29 -3.53
CA ALA A 51 -2.75 24.51 -2.76
C ALA A 51 -2.13 24.37 -1.34
N ALA A 52 -2.34 23.24 -0.68
CA ALA A 52 -1.79 22.96 0.65
C ALA A 52 -0.24 22.90 0.61
N ILE A 53 0.32 22.15 -0.35
CA ILE A 53 1.77 22.05 -0.54
C ILE A 53 2.39 23.41 -0.91
N ALA A 54 1.80 24.12 -1.88
CA ALA A 54 2.29 25.42 -2.33
C ALA A 54 2.33 26.45 -1.18
N ARG A 55 1.27 26.52 -0.38
CA ARG A 55 1.22 27.38 0.80
C ARG A 55 2.25 26.99 1.84
N GLN A 56 2.40 25.70 2.10
CA GLN A 56 3.29 25.22 3.14
C GLN A 56 4.77 25.45 2.79
N VAL A 57 5.16 25.26 1.52
CA VAL A 57 6.55 25.54 1.09
C VAL A 57 6.89 27.02 1.15
N GLN A 58 5.92 27.91 0.92
CA GLN A 58 6.09 29.35 1.07
C GLN A 58 6.25 29.80 2.54
N THR A 59 5.69 29.03 3.48
CA THR A 59 5.73 29.36 4.91
C THR A 59 6.93 28.71 5.60
N LEU A 60 7.02 27.38 5.55
CA LEU A 60 8.08 26.58 6.18
C LEU A 60 8.02 25.16 5.64
N GLY A 61 9.01 24.76 4.85
CA GLY A 61 9.08 23.43 4.28
C GLY A 61 9.53 22.35 5.29
N PHE A 62 10.49 22.69 6.13
CA PHE A 62 11.11 21.76 7.08
C PHE A 62 11.68 22.49 8.31
N TYR A 63 11.54 21.82 9.46
CA TYR A 63 12.37 22.03 10.63
C TYR A 63 12.49 20.72 11.42
N SER A 64 13.50 20.65 12.30
CA SER A 64 13.87 19.48 13.07
C SER A 64 12.76 19.00 14.02
N ASN A 65 12.68 17.68 14.23
CA ASN A 65 11.83 17.05 15.24
C ASN A 65 12.26 17.33 16.69
N SER A 66 13.26 18.21 16.90
CA SER A 66 13.65 18.70 18.24
C SER A 66 12.72 19.79 18.80
N VAL A 67 11.76 20.27 18.02
CA VAL A 67 10.75 21.27 18.42
C VAL A 67 9.35 20.81 18.11
N VAL A 68 8.34 21.43 18.74
CA VAL A 68 6.94 21.10 18.53
C VAL A 68 6.51 21.46 17.10
N ASN A 69 6.01 20.47 16.38
CA ASN A 69 5.37 20.66 15.07
C ASN A 69 3.85 20.50 15.21
N ARG A 70 3.11 21.61 15.11
CA ARG A 70 1.64 21.62 15.22
C ARG A 70 0.94 20.84 14.13
N LEU A 71 1.52 20.72 12.94
CA LEU A 71 0.94 19.93 11.85
C LEU A 71 1.00 18.43 12.17
N GLN A 72 2.06 17.94 12.82
CA GLN A 72 2.13 16.55 13.29
C GLN A 72 1.02 16.26 14.31
N GLN A 73 0.80 17.16 15.28
CA GLN A 73 -0.26 17.01 16.26
C GLN A 73 -1.66 16.99 15.62
N SER A 74 -1.90 17.93 14.69
CA SER A 74 -3.15 17.98 13.92
C SER A 74 -3.35 16.73 13.07
N LEU A 75 -2.28 16.25 12.41
CA LEU A 75 -2.33 15.04 11.61
C LEU A 75 -2.62 13.81 12.46
N ALA A 76 -1.95 13.65 13.61
CA ALA A 76 -2.18 12.52 14.51
C ALA A 76 -3.64 12.48 14.99
N ALA A 77 -4.18 13.61 15.44
CA ALA A 77 -5.57 13.70 15.88
C ALA A 77 -6.55 13.38 14.73
N ARG A 78 -6.35 13.98 13.55
CA ARG A 78 -7.21 13.79 12.39
C ARG A 78 -7.16 12.37 11.85
N PHE A 79 -5.95 11.81 11.76
CA PHE A 79 -5.72 10.46 11.30
C PHE A 79 -6.40 9.44 12.20
N GLY A 80 -6.25 9.57 13.53
CA GLY A 80 -6.90 8.70 14.51
C GLY A 80 -8.42 8.69 14.33
N LEU A 81 -9.06 9.87 14.22
CA LEU A 81 -10.50 9.99 14.02
C LEU A 81 -10.98 9.33 12.73
N VAL A 82 -10.33 9.63 11.59
CA VAL A 82 -10.76 9.13 10.28
C VAL A 82 -10.54 7.63 10.14
N SER A 83 -9.46 7.10 10.72
CA SER A 83 -9.13 5.68 10.66
C SER A 83 -9.87 4.82 11.70
N GLY A 84 -10.41 5.43 12.77
CA GLY A 84 -10.97 4.72 13.91
C GLY A 84 -9.93 4.18 14.88
N TYR A 85 -8.73 4.81 14.93
CA TYR A 85 -7.59 4.45 15.78
C TYR A 85 -7.11 5.66 16.60
N ASP A 86 -8.03 6.41 17.19
CA ASP A 86 -7.76 7.58 18.01
C ASP A 86 -7.08 7.25 19.36
N ASP A 87 -7.10 5.98 19.75
CA ASP A 87 -6.39 5.45 20.92
C ASP A 87 -4.93 5.03 20.61
N TYR A 88 -4.49 5.01 19.32
CA TYR A 88 -3.12 4.67 18.93
C TYR A 88 -2.21 5.90 18.90
N ALA A 89 -0.93 5.70 19.19
CA ALA A 89 0.09 6.69 18.93
C ALA A 89 0.53 6.65 17.46
N LEU A 90 0.98 7.79 16.92
CA LEU A 90 1.44 7.92 15.53
C LEU A 90 2.93 8.30 15.51
N PHE A 91 3.74 7.49 14.81
CA PHE A 91 5.13 7.80 14.48
C PHE A 91 5.28 8.03 12.98
N LEU A 92 5.82 9.19 12.59
CA LEU A 92 5.90 9.64 11.19
C LEU A 92 7.30 9.43 10.62
N ILE A 93 7.37 8.87 9.42
CA ILE A 93 8.59 8.53 8.68
C ILE A 93 8.44 8.88 7.19
N ASN A 94 9.35 8.43 6.31
CA ASN A 94 9.42 8.91 4.92
C ASN A 94 8.98 7.86 3.89
N SER A 95 8.88 6.61 4.26
CA SER A 95 8.56 5.52 3.34
C SER A 95 7.88 4.35 4.04
N GLY A 96 7.23 3.49 3.26
CA GLY A 96 6.66 2.24 3.77
C GLY A 96 7.73 1.27 4.29
N ALA A 97 8.91 1.22 3.65
CA ALA A 97 10.02 0.40 4.14
C ALA A 97 10.47 0.85 5.54
N GLU A 98 10.63 2.17 5.76
CA GLU A 98 10.93 2.71 7.10
C GLU A 98 9.81 2.40 8.10
N ALA A 99 8.55 2.41 7.67
CA ALA A 99 7.43 2.03 8.54
C ALA A 99 7.57 0.60 9.03
N ASN A 100 7.85 -0.34 8.13
CA ASN A 100 8.05 -1.75 8.46
C ASN A 100 9.31 -1.97 9.31
N GLU A 101 10.43 -1.30 8.99
CA GLU A 101 11.66 -1.35 9.83
C GLU A 101 11.37 -0.95 11.28
N ASN A 102 10.67 0.18 11.47
CA ASN A 102 10.37 0.67 12.80
C ASN A 102 9.32 -0.19 13.53
N ALA A 103 8.35 -0.76 12.82
CA ALA A 103 7.38 -1.70 13.39
C ALA A 103 8.08 -2.97 13.90
N LEU A 104 8.94 -3.58 13.08
CA LEU A 104 9.69 -4.79 13.44
C LEU A 104 10.68 -4.53 14.58
N LYS A 105 11.37 -3.38 14.51
CA LYS A 105 12.28 -2.93 15.58
C LYS A 105 11.54 -2.75 16.90
N LEU A 106 10.38 -2.09 16.89
CA LEU A 106 9.58 -1.86 18.09
C LEU A 106 9.03 -3.18 18.65
N ALA A 107 8.61 -4.11 17.78
CA ALA A 107 8.17 -5.44 18.17
C ALA A 107 9.28 -6.22 18.89
N SER A 108 10.51 -6.18 18.35
CA SER A 108 11.66 -6.86 18.94
C SER A 108 12.08 -6.22 20.27
N PHE A 109 12.00 -4.91 20.43
CA PHE A 109 12.22 -4.25 21.72
C PHE A 109 11.18 -4.66 22.78
N HIS A 110 9.93 -4.87 22.37
CA HIS A 110 8.84 -5.19 23.29
C HIS A 110 8.99 -6.56 23.96
N ASN A 111 9.34 -7.60 23.20
CA ASN A 111 9.42 -8.97 23.74
C ASN A 111 10.81 -9.62 23.69
N GLY A 112 11.85 -8.89 23.22
CA GLY A 112 13.24 -9.35 23.20
C GLY A 112 13.53 -10.45 22.16
N ARG A 113 12.56 -10.84 21.34
CA ARG A 113 12.69 -11.91 20.34
C ARG A 113 13.19 -11.34 19.00
N ARG A 114 13.61 -12.23 18.10
CA ARG A 114 14.24 -11.83 16.82
C ARG A 114 13.54 -12.37 15.59
N ARG A 115 12.88 -13.54 15.70
CA ARG A 115 12.29 -14.19 14.53
C ARG A 115 10.97 -13.52 14.16
N VAL A 116 10.76 -13.34 12.86
CA VAL A 116 9.56 -12.76 12.27
C VAL A 116 8.90 -13.78 11.35
N LEU A 117 7.60 -13.95 11.47
CA LEU A 117 6.82 -14.67 10.47
C LEU A 117 6.28 -13.70 9.43
N SER A 118 6.47 -14.02 8.17
CA SER A 118 5.93 -13.29 7.02
C SER A 118 5.23 -14.25 6.07
N ALA A 119 4.26 -13.77 5.32
CA ALA A 119 3.57 -14.62 4.34
C ALA A 119 4.46 -14.91 3.12
N THR A 120 4.32 -16.10 2.51
CA THR A 120 4.90 -16.34 1.19
C THR A 120 4.36 -15.34 0.16
N ASN A 121 5.18 -14.98 -0.83
CA ASN A 121 4.90 -13.95 -1.84
C ASN A 121 4.66 -12.54 -1.27
N SER A 122 5.07 -12.26 -0.04
CA SER A 122 4.94 -10.94 0.58
C SER A 122 5.93 -9.93 0.02
N PHE A 123 5.59 -8.65 0.18
CA PHE A 123 6.49 -7.53 -0.12
C PHE A 123 6.35 -6.43 0.93
N HIS A 124 7.40 -6.21 1.71
CA HIS A 124 7.42 -5.24 2.81
C HIS A 124 8.44 -4.11 2.64
N GLY A 125 9.27 -4.16 1.61
CA GLY A 125 10.24 -3.10 1.31
C GLY A 125 11.56 -3.62 0.78
N ARG A 126 12.53 -2.69 0.63
CA ARG A 126 13.86 -2.97 0.07
C ARG A 126 15.00 -2.56 0.99
N THR A 127 14.72 -2.06 2.18
CA THR A 127 15.71 -1.75 3.20
C THR A 127 16.00 -3.00 4.04
N SER A 128 16.95 -2.93 4.94
CA SER A 128 17.58 -4.04 5.63
C SER A 128 16.64 -5.15 6.11
N LEU A 129 15.87 -4.92 7.19
CA LEU A 129 14.96 -5.93 7.72
C LEU A 129 13.66 -6.03 6.88
N ALA A 130 13.20 -4.94 6.29
CA ALA A 130 12.02 -4.96 5.40
C ALA A 130 12.24 -5.84 4.16
N VAL A 131 13.46 -5.89 3.60
CA VAL A 131 13.78 -6.80 2.50
C VAL A 131 13.96 -8.24 2.97
N GLU A 132 14.46 -8.45 4.18
CA GLU A 132 14.60 -9.79 4.76
C GLU A 132 13.25 -10.47 4.98
N VAL A 133 12.20 -9.70 5.37
CA VAL A 133 10.83 -10.21 5.54
C VAL A 133 9.99 -10.17 4.24
N THR A 134 10.60 -9.77 3.13
CA THR A 134 10.03 -9.82 1.77
C THR A 134 10.41 -11.15 1.12
N ASP A 135 9.42 -11.94 0.68
CA ASP A 135 9.65 -13.23 0.03
C ASP A 135 10.11 -13.05 -1.43
N ASN A 136 11.37 -12.60 -1.60
CA ASN A 136 12.00 -12.46 -2.90
C ASN A 136 13.53 -12.51 -2.81
N ALA A 137 14.09 -13.69 -2.99
CA ALA A 137 15.53 -13.90 -2.95
C ALA A 137 16.35 -13.08 -3.97
N LYS A 138 15.72 -12.61 -5.07
CA LYS A 138 16.40 -11.82 -6.11
C LYS A 138 16.77 -10.41 -5.65
N ILE A 139 16.09 -9.89 -4.62
CA ILE A 139 16.34 -8.53 -4.10
C ILE A 139 16.96 -8.53 -2.72
N THR A 140 17.18 -9.70 -2.11
CA THR A 140 17.80 -9.86 -0.80
C THR A 140 19.30 -10.03 -0.99
N ALA A 141 20.07 -9.01 -0.65
CA ALA A 141 21.53 -9.06 -0.70
C ALA A 141 22.07 -9.95 0.45
N PRO A 142 23.28 -10.55 0.33
CA PRO A 142 23.86 -11.37 1.40
C PRO A 142 23.92 -10.66 2.77
N VAL A 143 24.13 -9.37 2.81
CA VAL A 143 24.14 -8.54 4.04
C VAL A 143 22.75 -8.43 4.69
N ASN A 144 21.69 -8.74 3.98
CA ASN A 144 20.31 -8.71 4.47
C ASN A 144 19.74 -10.11 4.77
N ALA A 145 20.50 -11.17 4.52
CA ALA A 145 20.09 -12.56 4.73
C ALA A 145 20.55 -13.05 6.11
N ASN A 146 19.97 -12.51 7.18
CA ASN A 146 20.40 -12.77 8.56
C ASN A 146 19.64 -13.92 9.24
N GLY A 147 18.63 -14.50 8.58
CA GLY A 147 17.88 -15.65 9.09
C GLY A 147 16.81 -15.30 10.13
N HIS A 148 16.37 -14.03 10.18
CA HIS A 148 15.31 -13.62 11.08
C HIS A 148 13.90 -13.93 10.53
N ALA A 149 13.73 -14.02 9.20
CA ALA A 149 12.46 -14.26 8.56
C ALA A 149 12.15 -15.75 8.37
N THR A 150 10.92 -16.14 8.64
CA THR A 150 10.35 -17.43 8.24
C THR A 150 9.09 -17.16 7.41
N PHE A 151 9.06 -17.71 6.20
CA PHE A 151 7.92 -17.54 5.30
C PHE A 151 6.93 -18.69 5.44
N VAL A 152 5.64 -18.34 5.63
CA VAL A 152 4.55 -19.29 5.85
C VAL A 152 3.44 -18.99 4.82
N PRO A 153 2.77 -20.01 4.24
CA PRO A 153 1.70 -19.76 3.28
C PRO A 153 0.60 -18.86 3.85
N LEU A 154 0.14 -17.86 3.09
CA LEU A 154 -1.00 -17.05 3.46
C LEU A 154 -2.25 -17.94 3.55
N ASN A 155 -3.11 -17.73 4.56
CA ASN A 155 -4.34 -18.48 4.82
C ASN A 155 -4.14 -19.94 5.31
N ASP A 156 -2.92 -20.37 5.62
CA ASP A 156 -2.63 -21.66 6.24
C ASP A 156 -2.40 -21.50 7.75
N LEU A 157 -3.50 -21.37 8.51
CA LEU A 157 -3.44 -21.06 9.93
C LEU A 157 -2.67 -22.13 10.74
N ASP A 158 -2.76 -23.39 10.36
CA ASP A 158 -2.08 -24.49 11.05
C ASP A 158 -0.55 -24.36 10.93
N ALA A 159 -0.06 -24.00 9.76
CA ALA A 159 1.37 -23.75 9.54
C ALA A 159 1.87 -22.54 10.38
N TRP A 160 1.07 -21.46 10.49
CA TRP A 160 1.40 -20.33 11.34
C TRP A 160 1.40 -20.70 12.82
N HIS A 161 0.44 -21.50 13.29
CA HIS A 161 0.41 -22.02 14.66
C HIS A 161 1.63 -22.87 14.98
N ALA A 162 2.03 -23.76 14.08
CA ALA A 162 3.21 -24.62 14.27
C ALA A 162 4.50 -23.80 14.44
N GLU A 163 4.62 -22.68 13.70
CA GLU A 163 5.77 -21.79 13.84
C GLU A 163 5.72 -20.96 15.13
N LEU A 164 4.56 -20.42 15.49
CA LEU A 164 4.34 -19.64 16.72
C LEU A 164 4.58 -20.48 17.98
N ALA A 165 4.22 -21.75 17.97
CA ALA A 165 4.40 -22.68 19.09
C ALA A 165 5.87 -22.90 19.50
N LYS A 166 6.85 -22.51 18.64
CA LYS A 166 8.27 -22.51 18.98
C LYS A 166 8.66 -21.45 20.01
N GLY A 167 7.81 -20.42 20.24
CA GLY A 167 7.94 -19.42 21.30
C GLY A 167 9.01 -18.33 21.09
N ASP A 168 9.63 -18.25 19.91
CA ASP A 168 10.75 -17.35 19.61
C ASP A 168 10.40 -16.22 18.61
N VAL A 169 9.12 -16.15 18.18
CA VAL A 169 8.64 -15.18 17.21
C VAL A 169 8.38 -13.82 17.87
N CYS A 170 8.98 -12.76 17.39
CA CYS A 170 8.70 -11.40 17.87
C CYS A 170 7.45 -10.80 17.24
N ALA A 171 7.23 -11.04 15.96
CA ALA A 171 6.10 -10.50 15.23
C ALA A 171 5.68 -11.38 14.05
N CYS A 172 4.39 -11.32 13.74
CA CYS A 172 3.82 -11.72 12.46
C CYS A 172 3.56 -10.45 11.64
N ILE A 173 4.09 -10.34 10.42
CA ILE A 173 3.82 -9.23 9.50
C ILE A 173 3.03 -9.74 8.30
N VAL A 174 1.87 -9.12 8.03
CA VAL A 174 0.94 -9.56 6.98
C VAL A 174 0.37 -8.38 6.21
N GLU A 175 0.40 -8.46 4.88
CA GLU A 175 -0.47 -7.65 4.02
C GLU A 175 -1.87 -8.28 4.02
N CYS A 176 -2.90 -7.57 4.45
CA CYS A 176 -4.28 -8.10 4.43
C CYS A 176 -4.81 -8.36 3.01
N ILE A 177 -4.22 -7.67 2.02
CA ILE A 177 -4.31 -8.00 0.60
C ILE A 177 -2.89 -7.87 0.05
N GLN A 178 -2.26 -8.98 -0.32
CA GLN A 178 -0.91 -8.95 -0.87
C GLN A 178 -0.90 -8.18 -2.19
N GLY A 179 -0.07 -7.14 -2.27
CA GLY A 179 0.01 -6.30 -3.46
C GLY A 179 0.86 -6.95 -4.56
N VAL A 180 2.16 -7.07 -4.30
CA VAL A 180 3.13 -7.65 -5.24
C VAL A 180 2.89 -9.14 -5.43
N GLY A 181 2.37 -9.84 -4.43
CA GLY A 181 1.99 -11.26 -4.49
C GLY A 181 0.79 -11.57 -5.40
N GLY A 182 0.24 -10.56 -6.11
CA GLY A 182 -0.80 -10.77 -7.13
C GLY A 182 -2.22 -10.50 -6.66
N ILE A 183 -2.42 -9.55 -5.78
CA ILE A 183 -3.71 -9.15 -5.20
C ILE A 183 -4.40 -10.36 -4.54
N ARG A 184 -3.73 -10.97 -3.57
CA ARG A 184 -4.25 -12.13 -2.83
C ARG A 184 -4.76 -11.71 -1.45
N PRO A 185 -6.10 -11.76 -1.22
CA PRO A 185 -6.68 -11.41 0.07
C PRO A 185 -6.40 -12.47 1.13
N ALA A 186 -6.13 -12.02 2.36
CA ALA A 186 -6.26 -12.85 3.55
C ALA A 186 -7.73 -13.13 3.85
N THR A 187 -8.05 -14.33 4.34
CA THR A 187 -9.41 -14.66 4.77
C THR A 187 -9.68 -14.12 6.18
N ARG A 188 -10.96 -13.95 6.50
CA ARG A 188 -11.38 -13.52 7.85
C ARG A 188 -10.97 -14.55 8.89
N GLU A 189 -11.21 -15.81 8.60
CA GLU A 189 -10.92 -16.95 9.48
C GLU A 189 -9.43 -17.03 9.81
N PHE A 190 -8.58 -16.89 8.79
CA PHE A 190 -7.14 -16.84 8.96
C PHE A 190 -6.70 -15.69 9.85
N MET A 191 -7.13 -14.45 9.55
CA MET A 191 -6.69 -13.28 10.30
C MET A 191 -7.19 -13.27 11.74
N GLN A 192 -8.41 -13.74 12.01
CA GLN A 192 -8.92 -13.86 13.37
C GLN A 192 -8.16 -14.95 14.14
N GLY A 193 -7.96 -16.13 13.56
CA GLY A 193 -7.15 -17.17 14.18
C GLY A 193 -5.69 -16.75 14.39
N LEU A 194 -5.09 -16.02 13.44
CA LEU A 194 -3.74 -15.47 13.60
C LEU A 194 -3.68 -14.46 14.75
N ARG A 195 -4.70 -13.58 14.91
CA ARG A 195 -4.76 -12.66 16.06
C ARG A 195 -4.84 -13.39 17.38
N GLU A 196 -5.66 -14.44 17.47
CA GLU A 196 -5.79 -15.27 18.66
C GLU A 196 -4.47 -15.99 18.97
N ALA A 197 -3.81 -16.55 17.95
CA ALA A 197 -2.52 -17.19 18.10
C ALA A 197 -1.44 -16.22 18.57
N CYS A 198 -1.37 -15.03 17.98
CA CYS A 198 -0.44 -13.98 18.42
C CYS A 198 -0.65 -13.62 19.90
N ASN A 199 -1.90 -13.54 20.35
CA ASN A 199 -2.19 -13.28 21.77
C ASN A 199 -1.74 -14.44 22.66
N ALA A 200 -1.98 -15.68 22.24
CA ALA A 200 -1.63 -16.88 23.02
C ALA A 200 -0.11 -17.08 23.18
N TYR A 201 0.67 -16.71 22.15
CA TYR A 201 2.13 -16.87 22.15
C TYR A 201 2.91 -15.59 22.47
N ASP A 202 2.23 -14.53 22.93
CA ASP A 202 2.83 -13.21 23.18
C ASP A 202 3.68 -12.71 21.99
N THR A 203 3.12 -12.81 20.79
CA THR A 203 3.69 -12.37 19.54
C THR A 203 2.90 -11.16 19.02
N LEU A 204 3.56 -10.20 18.41
CA LEU A 204 2.89 -9.00 17.90
C LEU A 204 2.34 -9.21 16.49
N LEU A 205 1.14 -8.70 16.23
CA LEU A 205 0.56 -8.67 14.90
C LEU A 205 0.79 -7.31 14.25
N ILE A 206 1.50 -7.29 13.13
CA ILE A 206 1.74 -6.11 12.28
C ILE A 206 0.89 -6.28 11.02
N CYS A 207 -0.04 -5.36 10.78
CA CYS A 207 -0.73 -5.25 9.50
C CYS A 207 -0.01 -4.23 8.62
N ASP A 208 0.54 -4.71 7.51
CA ASP A 208 1.12 -3.87 6.47
C ASP A 208 0.00 -3.33 5.58
N GLU A 209 -0.41 -2.10 5.85
CA GLU A 209 -1.46 -1.37 5.13
C GLU A 209 -0.87 -0.36 4.10
N ILE A 210 0.41 -0.49 3.79
CA ILE A 210 1.12 0.44 2.89
C ILE A 210 0.48 0.49 1.50
N GLN A 211 -0.01 -0.63 0.98
CA GLN A 211 -0.68 -0.65 -0.32
C GLN A 211 -2.19 -0.86 -0.21
N CYS A 212 -2.68 -1.69 0.70
CA CYS A 212 -4.09 -2.05 0.81
C CYS A 212 -4.92 -1.08 1.68
N GLY A 213 -4.26 -0.23 2.46
CA GLY A 213 -4.90 0.77 3.32
C GLY A 213 -5.27 2.08 2.62
N TYR A 214 -5.61 3.06 3.42
CA TYR A 214 -5.93 4.42 3.00
C TYR A 214 -7.12 4.50 2.02
N GLY A 215 -8.16 3.72 2.29
CA GLY A 215 -9.38 3.69 1.48
C GLY A 215 -9.37 2.73 0.29
N ARG A 216 -8.20 2.22 -0.09
CA ARG A 216 -7.97 1.39 -1.28
C ARG A 216 -8.92 0.20 -1.42
N SER A 217 -9.19 -0.48 -0.31
CA SER A 217 -10.05 -1.67 -0.26
C SER A 217 -11.55 -1.37 -0.04
N GLY A 218 -11.96 -0.09 0.02
CA GLY A 218 -13.32 0.33 0.36
C GLY A 218 -13.59 0.41 1.87
N ARG A 219 -12.54 0.31 2.69
CA ARG A 219 -12.48 0.73 4.10
C ARG A 219 -11.18 1.48 4.32
N PHE A 220 -11.06 2.25 5.42
CA PHE A 220 -9.83 3.01 5.67
C PHE A 220 -8.62 2.08 5.72
N PHE A 221 -8.73 0.97 6.46
CA PHE A 221 -7.75 -0.12 6.46
C PHE A 221 -8.37 -1.44 5.99
N ALA A 222 -7.59 -2.26 5.28
CA ALA A 222 -8.05 -3.54 4.77
C ALA A 222 -8.38 -4.55 5.90
N HIS A 223 -7.60 -4.56 6.99
CA HIS A 223 -7.86 -5.44 8.14
C HIS A 223 -9.21 -5.18 8.82
N GLN A 224 -9.82 -3.99 8.64
CA GLN A 224 -11.15 -3.69 9.17
C GLN A 224 -12.25 -4.56 8.52
N HIS A 225 -12.02 -5.06 7.29
CA HIS A 225 -12.92 -6.05 6.69
C HIS A 225 -12.89 -7.41 7.40
N LEU A 226 -11.78 -7.70 8.06
CA LEU A 226 -11.49 -9.00 8.67
C LEU A 226 -11.83 -9.04 10.15
N GLY A 227 -12.13 -7.87 10.76
CA GLY A 227 -12.56 -7.76 12.16
C GLY A 227 -11.43 -7.99 13.15
N VAL A 228 -10.19 -7.67 12.81
CA VAL A 228 -9.03 -7.78 13.69
C VAL A 228 -8.50 -6.40 14.09
N LYS A 229 -7.89 -6.31 15.28
CA LYS A 229 -7.19 -5.12 15.77
C LYS A 229 -5.70 -5.49 15.91
N PRO A 230 -4.81 -5.02 15.00
CA PRO A 230 -3.39 -5.34 15.07
C PRO A 230 -2.70 -4.54 16.17
N ASP A 231 -1.50 -4.97 16.58
CA ASP A 231 -0.69 -4.22 17.54
C ASP A 231 0.01 -3.03 16.90
N LEU A 232 0.40 -3.19 15.62
CA LEU A 232 1.09 -2.18 14.83
C LEU A 232 0.49 -2.14 13.41
N ILE A 233 0.33 -0.94 12.86
CA ILE A 233 -0.18 -0.73 11.50
C ILE A 233 0.81 0.15 10.75
N THR A 234 1.35 -0.34 9.64
CA THR A 234 2.28 0.42 8.80
C THR A 234 1.55 1.01 7.60
N VAL A 235 1.82 2.26 7.29
CA VAL A 235 1.22 2.99 6.16
C VAL A 235 2.26 3.74 5.33
N GLY A 236 1.94 3.96 4.07
CA GLY A 236 2.77 4.67 3.11
C GLY A 236 1.96 5.02 1.87
N LYS A 237 2.63 5.13 0.72
CA LYS A 237 1.99 5.33 -0.60
C LYS A 237 0.89 6.41 -0.59
N GLY A 238 -0.37 5.98 -0.45
CA GLY A 238 -1.54 6.86 -0.51
C GLY A 238 -1.64 7.93 0.58
N ILE A 239 -0.84 7.85 1.65
CA ILE A 239 -0.90 8.76 2.80
C ILE A 239 -0.71 10.24 2.43
N ALA A 240 0.14 10.54 1.44
CA ALA A 240 0.46 11.91 1.03
C ALA A 240 0.47 12.10 -0.49
N ASN A 241 -0.30 11.30 -1.23
CA ASN A 241 -0.58 11.46 -2.67
C ASN A 241 0.66 11.75 -3.54
N GLY A 242 1.77 11.02 -3.29
CA GLY A 242 3.02 11.17 -4.04
C GLY A 242 4.13 11.90 -3.30
N PHE A 243 3.86 12.66 -2.23
CA PHE A 243 4.92 13.18 -1.39
C PHE A 243 5.50 12.04 -0.53
N PRO A 244 6.86 11.90 -0.44
CA PRO A 244 7.48 10.83 0.35
C PRO A 244 7.08 10.91 1.81
N MET A 245 6.29 9.93 2.26
CA MET A 245 5.80 9.81 3.62
C MET A 245 5.43 8.37 3.95
N GLY A 246 5.64 7.99 5.20
CA GLY A 246 5.12 6.80 5.82
C GLY A 246 4.73 7.09 7.26
N ALA A 247 4.01 6.16 7.87
CA ALA A 247 3.67 6.25 9.29
C ALA A 247 3.53 4.85 9.90
N LEU A 248 3.68 4.81 11.21
CA LEU A 248 3.44 3.66 12.05
C LEU A 248 2.40 4.04 13.11
N LEU A 249 1.26 3.35 13.13
CA LEU A 249 0.29 3.42 14.21
C LEU A 249 0.68 2.37 15.26
N ILE A 250 0.76 2.79 16.50
CA ILE A 250 1.29 2.03 17.63
C ILE A 250 0.21 1.89 18.68
N SER A 251 -0.16 0.66 19.02
CA SER A 251 -1.23 0.40 19.99
C SER A 251 -0.84 0.88 21.41
N PRO A 252 -1.83 1.12 22.29
CA PRO A 252 -1.58 1.59 23.65
C PRO A 252 -0.77 0.62 24.55
N ARG A 253 -0.53 -0.62 24.08
CA ARG A 253 0.31 -1.58 24.83
C ARG A 253 1.80 -1.23 24.84
N PHE A 254 2.23 -0.27 24.01
CA PHE A 254 3.62 0.16 23.94
C PHE A 254 3.83 1.47 24.69
N GLU A 255 4.91 1.54 25.43
CA GLU A 255 5.38 2.79 26.05
C GLU A 255 6.47 3.44 25.19
N ALA A 256 6.40 4.75 25.01
CA ALA A 256 7.40 5.48 24.25
C ALA A 256 8.70 5.62 25.06
N VAL A 257 9.81 5.23 24.44
CA VAL A 257 11.15 5.40 25.02
C VAL A 257 11.96 6.34 24.14
N HIS A 258 12.42 7.46 24.70
CA HIS A 258 13.23 8.43 23.98
C HIS A 258 14.48 7.77 23.37
N GLY A 259 14.71 7.99 22.08
CA GLY A 259 15.87 7.48 21.35
C GLY A 259 15.74 6.06 20.76
N GLN A 260 14.68 5.30 21.06
CA GLN A 260 14.46 3.99 20.43
C GLN A 260 14.13 4.09 18.95
N LEU A 261 13.24 5.03 18.60
CA LEU A 261 12.88 5.34 17.21
C LEU A 261 13.33 6.77 16.88
N GLY A 262 13.62 7.03 15.60
CA GLY A 262 14.05 8.36 15.18
C GLY A 262 14.09 8.50 13.67
N THR A 263 13.94 9.75 13.22
CA THR A 263 14.00 10.11 11.80
C THR A 263 14.35 11.59 11.66
N THR A 264 15.12 11.96 10.64
CA THR A 264 15.42 13.36 10.36
C THR A 264 14.26 14.06 9.66
N PHE A 265 13.71 13.45 8.61
CA PHE A 265 12.69 14.09 7.76
C PHE A 265 11.26 13.64 8.03
N GLY A 266 11.06 12.55 8.75
CA GLY A 266 9.73 12.01 9.00
C GLY A 266 8.83 13.01 9.72
N GLY A 267 7.63 13.22 9.19
CA GLY A 267 6.68 14.20 9.70
C GLY A 267 7.07 15.66 9.43
N ASN A 268 7.88 15.95 8.39
CA ASN A 268 8.18 17.32 8.02
C ASN A 268 6.89 18.08 7.62
N HIS A 269 7.01 19.40 7.60
CA HIS A 269 5.86 20.29 7.39
C HIS A 269 5.14 20.06 6.07
N LEU A 270 5.89 19.82 4.98
CA LEU A 270 5.30 19.55 3.67
C LEU A 270 4.56 18.22 3.64
N ALA A 271 5.16 17.15 4.19
CA ALA A 271 4.54 15.83 4.27
C ALA A 271 3.23 15.89 5.09
N CYS A 272 3.27 16.56 6.27
CA CYS A 272 2.08 16.72 7.11
C CYS A 272 0.97 17.55 6.43
N ALA A 273 1.34 18.63 5.73
CA ALA A 273 0.37 19.45 4.98
C ALA A 273 -0.28 18.64 3.84
N GLY A 274 0.52 17.84 3.12
CA GLY A 274 0.03 16.95 2.09
C GLY A 274 -0.90 15.87 2.64
N ALA A 275 -0.51 15.20 3.73
CA ALA A 275 -1.31 14.15 4.36
C ALA A 275 -2.63 14.69 4.94
N LEU A 276 -2.64 15.87 5.55
CA LEU A 276 -3.87 16.52 6.02
C LEU A 276 -4.82 16.83 4.85
N ALA A 277 -4.29 17.34 3.74
CA ALA A 277 -5.07 17.59 2.53
C ALA A 277 -5.66 16.30 1.95
N VAL A 278 -4.89 15.19 1.97
CA VAL A 278 -5.38 13.88 1.53
C VAL A 278 -6.55 13.40 2.38
N LEU A 279 -6.44 13.46 3.71
CA LEU A 279 -7.54 13.07 4.60
C LEU A 279 -8.79 13.92 4.39
N ASP A 280 -8.61 15.24 4.20
CA ASP A 280 -9.70 16.17 3.95
C ASP A 280 -10.47 15.83 2.65
N VAL A 281 -9.75 15.53 1.57
CA VAL A 281 -10.35 15.14 0.28
C VAL A 281 -11.03 13.78 0.39
N ILE A 282 -10.38 12.77 1.01
CA ILE A 282 -10.96 11.43 1.20
C ILE A 282 -12.34 11.52 1.85
N GLU A 283 -12.50 12.33 2.90
CA GLU A 283 -13.79 12.45 3.61
C GLU A 283 -14.79 13.31 2.84
N ARG A 284 -14.41 14.49 2.34
CA ARG A 284 -15.33 15.41 1.64
C ARG A 284 -15.89 14.80 0.36
N GLU A 285 -15.08 14.08 -0.37
CA GLU A 285 -15.46 13.48 -1.65
C GLU A 285 -15.90 12.02 -1.51
N LYS A 286 -15.95 11.49 -0.28
CA LYS A 286 -16.39 10.12 0.04
C LYS A 286 -15.64 9.07 -0.79
N LEU A 287 -14.32 9.22 -0.87
CA LEU A 287 -13.52 8.40 -1.78
C LEU A 287 -13.41 6.94 -1.34
N ILE A 288 -13.62 6.62 -0.05
CA ILE A 288 -13.66 5.24 0.45
C ILE A 288 -14.93 4.55 -0.06
N GLU A 289 -16.07 5.21 0.01
CA GLU A 289 -17.34 4.71 -0.50
C GLU A 289 -17.29 4.57 -2.02
N ASN A 290 -16.68 5.55 -2.71
CA ASN A 290 -16.47 5.47 -4.15
C ASN A 290 -15.59 4.26 -4.52
N ALA A 291 -14.47 4.05 -3.82
CA ALA A 291 -13.60 2.89 -4.04
C ALA A 291 -14.34 1.56 -3.82
N ALA A 292 -15.23 1.49 -2.83
CA ALA A 292 -16.05 0.30 -2.61
C ALA A 292 -17.04 0.07 -3.76
N ALA A 293 -17.77 1.11 -4.19
CA ALA A 293 -18.82 1.02 -5.21
C ALA A 293 -18.25 0.74 -6.61
N VAL A 294 -17.28 1.56 -7.07
CA VAL A 294 -16.65 1.39 -8.39
C VAL A 294 -15.80 0.12 -8.44
N GLY A 295 -15.15 -0.24 -7.31
CA GLY A 295 -14.39 -1.47 -7.20
C GLY A 295 -15.28 -2.71 -7.34
N GLN A 296 -16.44 -2.75 -6.67
CA GLN A 296 -17.38 -3.86 -6.81
C GLN A 296 -17.90 -3.96 -8.24
N TYR A 297 -18.27 -2.83 -8.85
CA TYR A 297 -18.71 -2.77 -10.25
C TYR A 297 -17.64 -3.38 -11.20
N LEU A 298 -16.38 -2.98 -11.05
CA LEU A 298 -15.30 -3.54 -11.87
C LEU A 298 -15.11 -5.04 -11.63
N LEU A 299 -15.16 -5.50 -10.38
CA LEU A 299 -15.04 -6.93 -10.04
C LEU A 299 -16.14 -7.75 -10.73
N ASP A 300 -17.40 -7.26 -10.71
CA ASP A 300 -18.55 -7.93 -11.30
C ASP A 300 -18.45 -7.96 -12.83
N GLU A 301 -18.11 -6.85 -13.49
CA GLU A 301 -18.02 -6.77 -14.94
C GLU A 301 -16.82 -7.55 -15.50
N LEU A 302 -15.66 -7.47 -14.84
CA LEU A 302 -14.46 -8.21 -15.24
C LEU A 302 -14.64 -9.72 -15.04
N GLY A 303 -15.35 -10.15 -13.99
CA GLY A 303 -15.65 -11.55 -13.73
C GLY A 303 -16.55 -12.21 -14.81
N ARG A 304 -17.20 -11.43 -15.65
CA ARG A 304 -17.99 -11.92 -16.78
C ARG A 304 -17.18 -12.13 -18.07
N LEU A 305 -15.92 -11.67 -18.10
CA LEU A 305 -15.08 -11.77 -19.29
C LEU A 305 -14.41 -13.16 -19.36
N PRO A 306 -14.72 -13.98 -20.38
CA PRO A 306 -14.23 -15.37 -20.44
C PRO A 306 -12.70 -15.47 -20.67
N GLN A 307 -12.06 -14.39 -21.09
CA GLN A 307 -10.61 -14.32 -21.26
C GLN A 307 -9.85 -14.21 -19.92
N ILE A 308 -10.53 -13.89 -18.83
CA ILE A 308 -9.93 -13.74 -17.50
C ILE A 308 -10.17 -15.02 -16.70
N LYS A 309 -9.10 -15.66 -16.28
CA LYS A 309 -9.16 -16.89 -15.50
C LYS A 309 -9.71 -16.68 -14.09
N GLU A 310 -9.24 -15.64 -13.42
CA GLU A 310 -9.66 -15.29 -12.07
C GLU A 310 -9.63 -13.77 -11.87
N VAL A 311 -10.69 -13.24 -11.29
CA VAL A 311 -10.76 -11.84 -10.82
C VAL A 311 -10.81 -11.85 -9.30
N ARG A 312 -9.91 -11.13 -8.64
CA ARG A 312 -9.84 -11.07 -7.18
C ARG A 312 -9.45 -9.70 -6.68
N GLY A 313 -9.73 -9.43 -5.42
CA GLY A 313 -9.39 -8.17 -4.76
C GLY A 313 -10.55 -7.59 -3.96
N LYS A 314 -10.42 -6.31 -3.60
CA LYS A 314 -11.44 -5.58 -2.86
C LYS A 314 -11.31 -4.08 -3.08
N GLY A 315 -12.43 -3.39 -3.24
CA GLY A 315 -12.43 -1.97 -3.63
C GLY A 315 -11.65 -1.77 -4.93
N LEU A 316 -10.82 -0.75 -4.99
CA LEU A 316 -9.97 -0.44 -6.14
C LEU A 316 -8.56 -1.09 -6.04
N MET A 317 -8.47 -2.26 -5.45
CA MET A 317 -7.29 -3.12 -5.46
C MET A 317 -7.67 -4.44 -6.12
N ILE A 318 -7.49 -4.54 -7.46
CA ILE A 318 -8.03 -5.61 -8.29
C ILE A 318 -6.89 -6.32 -9.02
N GLY A 319 -6.91 -7.64 -9.02
CA GLY A 319 -6.01 -8.52 -9.77
C GLY A 319 -6.78 -9.35 -10.79
N LEU A 320 -6.29 -9.37 -12.02
CA LEU A 320 -6.83 -10.18 -13.11
C LEU A 320 -5.78 -11.23 -13.48
N GLU A 321 -6.07 -12.50 -13.24
CA GLU A 321 -5.18 -13.60 -13.60
C GLU A 321 -5.56 -14.16 -14.96
N PHE A 322 -4.56 -14.48 -15.77
CA PHE A 322 -4.70 -15.01 -17.12
C PHE A 322 -3.95 -16.34 -17.25
N ASP A 323 -4.36 -17.18 -18.19
CA ASP A 323 -3.65 -18.43 -18.54
C ASP A 323 -2.46 -18.21 -19.50
N PHE A 324 -2.22 -16.96 -19.87
CA PHE A 324 -1.13 -16.54 -20.78
C PHE A 324 -0.31 -15.40 -20.19
N PRO A 325 0.94 -15.19 -20.61
CA PRO A 325 1.76 -14.08 -20.19
C PRO A 325 1.18 -12.72 -20.63
N ILE A 326 0.97 -11.81 -19.68
CA ILE A 326 0.28 -10.53 -19.89
C ILE A 326 1.16 -9.42 -20.49
N GLN A 327 2.42 -9.69 -20.81
CA GLN A 327 3.35 -8.65 -21.28
C GLN A 327 2.82 -7.96 -22.54
N GLU A 328 2.32 -8.73 -23.50
CA GLU A 328 1.77 -8.19 -24.75
C GLU A 328 0.44 -7.49 -24.51
N LEU A 329 -0.44 -8.05 -23.70
CA LEU A 329 -1.69 -7.40 -23.26
C LEU A 329 -1.41 -6.02 -22.66
N ARG A 330 -0.42 -5.91 -21.75
CA ARG A 330 -0.05 -4.62 -21.14
C ARG A 330 0.50 -3.62 -22.14
N LYS A 331 1.35 -4.07 -23.09
CA LYS A 331 1.86 -3.18 -24.13
C LYS A 331 0.72 -2.63 -25.00
N ARG A 332 -0.20 -3.47 -25.41
CA ARG A 332 -1.36 -3.05 -26.19
C ARG A 332 -2.27 -2.10 -25.42
N LEU A 333 -2.51 -2.36 -24.13
CA LEU A 333 -3.25 -1.44 -23.28
C LEU A 333 -2.58 -0.08 -23.21
N ILE A 334 -1.25 -0.01 -23.04
CA ILE A 334 -0.52 1.25 -22.93
C ILE A 334 -0.43 1.98 -24.27
N TYR A 335 0.06 1.32 -25.32
CA TYR A 335 0.40 1.99 -26.58
C TYR A 335 -0.77 2.14 -27.55
N GLU A 336 -1.75 1.19 -27.56
CA GLU A 336 -2.89 1.25 -28.48
C GLU A 336 -4.13 1.84 -27.80
N GLN A 337 -4.33 1.56 -26.50
CA GLN A 337 -5.54 1.97 -25.79
C GLN A 337 -5.30 3.10 -24.77
N HIS A 338 -4.05 3.51 -24.59
CA HIS A 338 -3.66 4.57 -23.63
C HIS A 338 -4.19 4.31 -22.19
N VAL A 339 -3.90 3.11 -21.67
CA VAL A 339 -4.26 2.71 -20.30
C VAL A 339 -3.04 2.19 -19.58
N PHE A 340 -2.65 2.83 -18.46
CA PHE A 340 -1.61 2.33 -17.58
C PHE A 340 -2.18 1.32 -16.58
N THR A 341 -1.49 0.18 -16.44
CA THR A 341 -1.82 -0.88 -15.48
C THR A 341 -0.56 -1.40 -14.80
N GLY A 342 -0.70 -1.99 -13.61
CA GLY A 342 0.35 -2.73 -12.94
C GLY A 342 0.43 -4.20 -13.38
N CYS A 343 1.45 -4.91 -12.87
CA CYS A 343 1.54 -6.36 -13.01
C CYS A 343 2.09 -7.01 -11.74
N SER A 344 1.84 -8.30 -11.59
CA SER A 344 2.50 -9.17 -10.65
C SER A 344 2.89 -10.47 -11.35
N GLY A 345 4.16 -10.84 -11.25
CA GLY A 345 4.69 -11.96 -12.03
C GLY A 345 4.41 -11.78 -13.52
N THR A 346 4.16 -12.88 -14.22
CA THR A 346 3.95 -12.90 -15.66
C THR A 346 2.49 -13.02 -16.09
N HIS A 347 1.56 -13.35 -15.17
CA HIS A 347 0.17 -13.71 -15.50
C HIS A 347 -0.88 -12.84 -14.82
N VAL A 348 -0.51 -11.90 -13.93
CA VAL A 348 -1.49 -11.08 -13.21
C VAL A 348 -1.39 -9.62 -13.61
N LEU A 349 -2.45 -9.07 -14.17
CA LEU A 349 -2.64 -7.64 -14.36
C LEU A 349 -3.22 -7.04 -13.07
N ARG A 350 -2.69 -5.90 -12.61
CA ARG A 350 -3.17 -5.22 -11.41
C ARG A 350 -3.77 -3.88 -11.75
N LEU A 351 -4.96 -3.61 -11.20
CA LEU A 351 -5.62 -2.32 -11.26
C LEU A 351 -5.55 -1.68 -9.88
N LEU A 352 -4.92 -0.51 -9.83
CA LEU A 352 -4.64 0.26 -8.61
C LEU A 352 -4.87 1.77 -8.89
N PRO A 353 -6.03 2.15 -9.48
CA PRO A 353 -6.28 3.54 -9.86
C PRO A 353 -6.36 4.47 -8.64
N PRO A 354 -6.34 5.80 -8.83
CA PRO A 354 -6.79 6.72 -7.79
C PRO A 354 -8.19 6.37 -7.26
N LEU A 355 -8.46 6.67 -5.99
CA LEU A 355 -9.77 6.37 -5.36
C LEU A 355 -10.91 7.18 -5.96
N SER A 356 -10.58 8.25 -6.69
CA SER A 356 -11.51 9.11 -7.42
C SER A 356 -11.96 8.54 -8.77
N LEU A 357 -11.53 7.32 -9.15
CA LEU A 357 -11.98 6.68 -10.38
C LEU A 357 -13.51 6.66 -10.46
N SER A 358 -14.07 7.23 -11.53
CA SER A 358 -15.51 7.28 -11.77
C SER A 358 -16.01 6.02 -12.47
N PHE A 359 -17.33 5.78 -12.43
CA PHE A 359 -17.98 4.71 -13.22
C PHE A 359 -17.75 4.90 -14.72
N THR A 360 -17.79 6.15 -15.22
CA THR A 360 -17.52 6.47 -16.63
C THR A 360 -16.09 6.04 -17.05
N GLU A 361 -15.10 6.31 -16.21
CA GLU A 361 -13.72 5.90 -16.48
C GLU A 361 -13.55 4.37 -16.34
N ALA A 362 -14.28 3.74 -15.42
CA ALA A 362 -14.35 2.28 -15.33
C ALA A 362 -14.93 1.65 -16.61
N ASP A 363 -16.02 2.21 -17.14
CA ASP A 363 -16.63 1.79 -18.41
C ASP A 363 -15.67 2.00 -19.61
N GLU A 364 -14.97 3.13 -19.65
CA GLU A 364 -13.93 3.39 -20.64
C GLU A 364 -12.87 2.28 -20.62
N PHE A 365 -12.39 1.91 -19.44
CA PHE A 365 -11.43 0.81 -19.30
C PHE A 365 -11.99 -0.52 -19.80
N LEU A 366 -13.20 -0.89 -19.36
CA LEU A 366 -13.85 -2.15 -19.78
C LEU A 366 -14.01 -2.23 -21.32
N HIS A 367 -14.38 -1.10 -21.94
CA HIS A 367 -14.48 -1.02 -23.40
C HIS A 367 -13.12 -1.17 -24.08
N LYS A 368 -12.09 -0.50 -23.59
CA LYS A 368 -10.73 -0.60 -24.12
C LYS A 368 -10.15 -2.01 -23.96
N LEU A 369 -10.38 -2.65 -22.82
CA LEU A 369 -9.93 -4.02 -22.57
C LEU A 369 -10.59 -5.01 -23.52
N ARG A 370 -11.92 -4.91 -23.77
CA ARG A 370 -12.64 -5.73 -24.75
C ARG A 370 -12.07 -5.56 -26.15
N ARG A 371 -11.77 -4.34 -26.59
CA ARG A 371 -11.13 -4.08 -27.89
C ARG A 371 -9.79 -4.82 -28.03
N VAL A 372 -8.98 -4.86 -26.99
CA VAL A 372 -7.70 -5.59 -27.03
C VAL A 372 -7.95 -7.10 -27.19
N PHE A 373 -8.97 -7.65 -26.54
CA PHE A 373 -9.30 -9.08 -26.70
C PHE A 373 -9.85 -9.38 -28.10
N ASP A 374 -10.76 -8.55 -28.63
CA ASP A 374 -11.41 -8.77 -29.94
C ASP A 374 -10.42 -8.67 -31.12
N SER A 375 -9.41 -7.80 -31.02
CA SER A 375 -8.39 -7.59 -32.07
C SER A 375 -7.20 -8.56 -31.98
N GLY A 376 -7.20 -9.48 -31.05
CA GLY A 376 -6.20 -10.52 -30.86
C GLY A 376 -6.63 -11.92 -31.34
N GLN A 377 -7.80 -12.05 -31.96
CA GLN A 377 -8.30 -13.30 -32.58
C GLN A 377 -7.88 -13.41 -34.01
#